data_7cb0a396463b6bf5aeb51d59226accb1
#
_entry.id   7cb0a396463b6bf5aeb51d59226accb1
#
_cell.length_a   1.000
_cell.length_b   1.000
_cell.length_c   1.000
_cell.angle_alpha   90.00
_cell.angle_beta   90.00
_cell.angle_gamma   90.00
#
_symmetry.space_group_name_H-M   'P 1'
#
loop_
_entity.id
_entity.type
_entity.pdbx_description
1 polymer ?
#
loop_
_entity_poly.entity_id
_entity_poly.type
_entity_poly.pdbx_seq_one_letter_code
_entity_poly.pdbx_strand_id
1 'polypeptide(L)'
;RDRCKEVITLLNINKVKISCILTKEAKKYVKISDIKKLLKNRIFTDEDEKKNKMLHINLSRDNDIIVMCPATANSIAKFANGYGDNLASNTLLASNKKILFVPAMNSFMWHNKINQKNVRLLKDSGHEFIGPKVGNLKCGEFGLGRIDNSKNIVNRILNRLENVNLLKNKKCLVTAGPTIEMIDPVRFISNQSS
;
A
#
# COMPACT_ATOMS: atom_id res chain seq x y z
N ARG A 1 4.47 14.97 7.32
CA ARG A 1 5.57 15.51 6.48
C ARG A 1 6.84 14.70 6.67
N ASP A 2 7.22 14.42 7.89
CA ASP A 2 8.48 13.74 8.21
C ASP A 2 8.36 12.21 8.02
N ARG A 3 7.16 11.64 8.22
CA ARG A 3 6.93 10.19 8.08
C ARG A 3 7.30 9.63 6.70
N CYS A 4 6.94 10.30 5.62
CA CYS A 4 7.29 9.82 4.28
C CYS A 4 8.80 9.85 4.03
N LYS A 5 9.49 10.90 4.52
CA LYS A 5 10.95 10.96 4.47
C LYS A 5 11.59 9.84 5.29
N GLU A 6 11.09 9.60 6.50
CA GLU A 6 11.54 8.52 7.36
C GLU A 6 11.36 7.14 6.72
N VAL A 7 10.20 6.89 6.10
CA VAL A 7 9.95 5.65 5.33
C VAL A 7 10.96 5.49 4.19
N ILE A 8 11.18 6.54 3.39
CA ILE A 8 12.17 6.51 2.30
C ILE A 8 13.58 6.23 2.85
N THR A 9 13.97 6.88 3.94
CA THR A 9 15.29 6.68 4.57
C THR A 9 15.46 5.23 5.05
N LEU A 10 14.46 4.68 5.73
CA LEU A 10 14.50 3.30 6.22
C LEU A 10 14.51 2.27 5.06
N LEU A 11 13.78 2.51 3.98
CA LEU A 11 13.82 1.66 2.80
C LEU A 11 15.20 1.72 2.10
N ASN A 12 15.83 2.90 2.03
CA ASN A 12 17.18 3.03 1.50
C ASN A 12 18.23 2.27 2.34
N ILE A 13 18.12 2.31 3.67
CA ILE A 13 18.96 1.51 4.58
C ILE A 13 18.83 0.02 4.25
N ASN A 14 17.63 -0.44 3.93
CA ASN A 14 17.35 -1.82 3.51
C ASN A 14 17.64 -2.09 2.02
N LYS A 15 18.38 -1.19 1.34
CA LYS A 15 18.80 -1.32 -0.07
C LYS A 15 17.66 -1.49 -1.07
N VAL A 16 16.45 -1.04 -0.73
CA VAL A 16 15.31 -1.04 -1.65
C VAL A 16 15.48 0.06 -2.69
N LYS A 17 15.34 -0.26 -3.96
CA LYS A 17 15.32 0.74 -5.05
C LYS A 17 13.96 1.44 -5.05
N ILE A 18 13.94 2.76 -4.94
CA ILE A 18 12.72 3.55 -4.81
C ILE A 18 12.58 4.49 -6.01
N SER A 19 11.40 4.47 -6.62
CA SER A 19 10.91 5.49 -7.55
C SER A 19 9.77 6.25 -6.88
N CYS A 20 9.78 7.58 -6.93
CA CYS A 20 8.78 8.39 -6.25
C CYS A 20 8.01 9.26 -7.26
N ILE A 21 6.69 9.19 -7.21
CA ILE A 21 5.82 10.12 -7.95
C ILE A 21 5.35 11.19 -6.97
N LEU A 22 5.63 12.46 -7.28
CA LEU A 22 5.14 13.60 -6.51
C LEU A 22 3.99 14.29 -7.24
N THR A 23 2.80 14.17 -6.69
CA THR A 23 1.62 14.89 -7.19
C THR A 23 1.75 16.40 -6.94
N LYS A 24 0.99 17.21 -7.69
CA LYS A 24 0.93 18.66 -7.51
C LYS A 24 0.62 19.05 -6.05
N GLU A 25 -0.30 18.34 -5.41
CA GLU A 25 -0.63 18.58 -4.01
C GLU A 25 0.50 18.20 -3.06
N ALA A 26 1.22 17.11 -3.31
CA ALA A 26 2.37 16.71 -2.50
C ALA A 26 3.48 17.77 -2.51
N LYS A 27 3.71 18.44 -3.64
CA LYS A 27 4.70 19.53 -3.78
C LYS A 27 4.46 20.70 -2.81
N LYS A 28 3.20 20.94 -2.39
CA LYS A 28 2.88 21.98 -1.39
C LYS A 28 3.41 21.66 0.01
N TYR A 29 3.62 20.41 0.31
CA TYR A 29 4.01 19.91 1.64
C TYR A 29 5.46 19.45 1.73
N VAL A 30 6.11 19.10 0.61
CA VAL A 30 7.45 18.55 0.58
C VAL A 30 8.31 19.29 -0.41
N LYS A 31 9.49 19.75 0.03
CA LYS A 31 10.48 20.33 -0.89
C LYS A 31 11.07 19.23 -1.76
N ILE A 32 11.00 19.39 -3.07
CA ILE A 32 11.55 18.42 -4.04
C ILE A 32 13.04 18.17 -3.79
N SER A 33 13.80 19.20 -3.42
CA SER A 33 15.22 19.11 -3.09
C SER A 33 15.53 18.11 -1.99
N ASP A 34 14.68 18.04 -0.97
CA ASP A 34 14.87 17.11 0.17
C ASP A 34 14.66 15.66 -0.25
N ILE A 35 13.70 15.42 -1.13
CA ILE A 35 13.43 14.08 -1.66
C ILE A 35 14.48 13.68 -2.71
N LYS A 36 14.94 14.62 -3.55
CA LYS A 36 16.04 14.36 -4.50
C LYS A 36 17.29 13.85 -3.82
N LYS A 37 17.67 14.43 -2.68
CA LYS A 37 18.83 13.99 -1.89
C LYS A 37 18.70 12.53 -1.43
N LEU A 38 17.48 12.09 -1.14
CA LEU A 38 17.21 10.73 -0.65
C LEU A 38 17.09 9.70 -1.81
N LEU A 39 16.65 10.10 -3.00
CA LEU A 39 16.25 9.18 -4.08
C LEU A 39 17.14 9.24 -5.33
N LYS A 40 18.29 9.93 -5.27
CA LYS A 40 19.24 10.02 -6.40
C LYS A 40 18.55 10.28 -7.77
N ASN A 41 17.67 11.30 -7.83
CA ASN A 41 16.93 11.73 -9.02
C ASN A 41 15.83 10.79 -9.56
N ARG A 42 15.40 9.77 -8.83
CA ARG A 42 14.25 8.94 -9.21
C ARG A 42 12.92 9.54 -8.75
N ILE A 43 12.68 10.79 -9.10
CA ILE A 43 11.44 11.51 -8.80
C ILE A 43 10.77 11.88 -10.10
N PHE A 44 9.47 11.58 -10.17
CA PHE A 44 8.63 11.82 -11.33
C PHE A 44 7.45 12.69 -10.96
N THR A 45 6.99 13.48 -11.92
CA THR A 45 5.89 14.42 -11.77
C THR A 45 5.02 14.41 -13.04
N ASP A 46 3.89 15.10 -13.00
CA ASP A 46 3.00 15.20 -14.17
C ASP A 46 3.70 15.87 -15.38
N GLU A 47 4.71 16.72 -15.14
CA GLU A 47 5.50 17.35 -16.20
C GLU A 47 6.40 16.32 -16.93
N ASP A 48 6.84 15.27 -16.22
CA ASP A 48 7.65 14.20 -16.83
C ASP A 48 6.78 13.29 -17.70
N GLU A 49 5.51 13.07 -17.30
CA GLU A 49 4.55 12.34 -18.13
C GLU A 49 4.23 13.04 -19.44
N LYS A 50 4.16 14.38 -19.45
CA LYS A 50 3.97 15.16 -20.68
C LYS A 50 5.11 14.95 -21.69
N LYS A 51 6.32 14.71 -21.20
CA LYS A 51 7.50 14.43 -22.04
C LYS A 51 7.56 12.97 -22.49
N ASN A 52 7.05 12.06 -21.69
CA ASN A 52 7.02 10.62 -21.97
C ASN A 52 5.61 10.06 -21.69
N LYS A 53 4.77 9.99 -22.71
CA LYS A 53 3.37 9.54 -22.61
C LYS A 53 3.18 8.11 -22.09
N MET A 54 4.23 7.28 -22.08
CA MET A 54 4.19 5.90 -21.57
C MET A 54 4.78 5.75 -20.17
N LEU A 55 5.12 6.88 -19.51
CA LEU A 55 5.82 6.87 -18.22
C LEU A 55 5.04 6.13 -17.13
N HIS A 56 3.72 6.33 -17.03
CA HIS A 56 2.87 5.64 -16.06
C HIS A 56 2.88 4.12 -16.25
N ILE A 57 2.92 3.64 -17.49
CA ILE A 57 2.99 2.20 -17.79
C ILE A 57 4.35 1.65 -17.36
N ASN A 58 5.44 2.32 -17.72
CA ASN A 58 6.79 1.90 -17.34
C ASN A 58 6.93 1.87 -15.81
N LEU A 59 6.51 2.93 -15.12
CA LEU A 59 6.56 2.98 -13.65
C LEU A 59 5.72 1.88 -13.00
N SER A 60 4.58 1.52 -13.57
CA SER A 60 3.76 0.43 -13.05
C SER A 60 4.39 -0.95 -13.25
N ARG A 61 5.14 -1.15 -14.34
CA ARG A 61 5.75 -2.45 -14.69
C ARG A 61 7.11 -2.68 -14.05
N ASP A 62 7.95 -1.64 -14.00
CA ASP A 62 9.35 -1.72 -13.56
C ASP A 62 9.52 -1.79 -12.04
N ASN A 63 8.45 -1.67 -11.27
CA ASN A 63 8.48 -1.73 -9.81
C ASN A 63 7.72 -2.96 -9.30
N ASP A 64 8.28 -3.67 -8.32
CA ASP A 64 7.69 -4.89 -7.76
C ASP A 64 6.47 -4.60 -6.88
N ILE A 65 6.42 -3.44 -6.26
CA ILE A 65 5.37 -3.00 -5.34
C ILE A 65 5.03 -1.52 -5.56
N ILE A 66 3.78 -1.16 -5.38
CA ILE A 66 3.33 0.22 -5.40
C ILE A 66 2.75 0.58 -4.04
N VAL A 67 3.20 1.70 -3.48
CA VAL A 67 2.78 2.19 -2.16
C VAL A 67 2.27 3.62 -2.29
N MET A 68 1.02 3.85 -1.91
CA MET A 68 0.45 5.20 -1.79
C MET A 68 0.62 5.70 -0.35
N CYS A 69 1.58 6.58 -0.13
CA CYS A 69 1.95 7.09 1.20
C CYS A 69 2.21 8.61 1.19
N PRO A 70 1.35 9.45 1.81
CA PRO A 70 0.09 9.09 2.44
C PRO A 70 -1.05 8.91 1.42
N ALA A 71 -2.01 8.04 1.74
CA ALA A 71 -3.26 7.91 1.00
C ALA A 71 -4.33 8.81 1.64
N THR A 72 -4.72 9.89 0.95
CA THR A 72 -5.81 10.77 1.38
C THR A 72 -7.16 10.19 0.97
N ALA A 73 -8.26 10.66 1.58
CA ALA A 73 -9.61 10.28 1.18
C ALA A 73 -9.87 10.56 -0.32
N ASN A 74 -9.37 11.69 -0.84
CA ASN A 74 -9.47 12.03 -2.26
C ASN A 74 -8.73 11.00 -3.15
N SER A 75 -7.50 10.63 -2.78
CA SER A 75 -6.71 9.65 -3.56
C SER A 75 -7.34 8.26 -3.54
N ILE A 76 -7.88 7.84 -2.39
CA ILE A 76 -8.61 6.58 -2.25
C ILE A 76 -9.88 6.61 -3.12
N ALA A 77 -10.66 7.70 -3.06
CA ALA A 77 -11.88 7.85 -3.84
C ALA A 77 -11.59 7.83 -5.34
N LYS A 78 -10.57 8.56 -5.80
CA LYS A 78 -10.17 8.59 -7.21
C LYS A 78 -9.83 7.19 -7.73
N PHE A 79 -8.99 6.48 -7.02
CA PHE A 79 -8.59 5.15 -7.45
C PHE A 79 -9.74 4.14 -7.39
N ALA A 80 -10.56 4.17 -6.33
CA ALA A 80 -11.75 3.32 -6.21
C ALA A 80 -12.77 3.51 -7.33
N ASN A 81 -12.80 4.70 -7.94
CA ASN A 81 -13.73 5.03 -9.03
C ASN A 81 -13.03 5.14 -10.41
N GLY A 82 -11.79 4.69 -10.53
CA GLY A 82 -11.09 4.61 -11.83
C GLY A 82 -10.67 5.97 -12.41
N TYR A 83 -10.47 7.01 -11.60
CA TYR A 83 -10.04 8.32 -12.08
C TYR A 83 -8.53 8.38 -12.32
N GLY A 84 -8.13 8.57 -13.59
CA GLY A 84 -6.76 8.76 -14.04
C GLY A 84 -6.51 10.18 -14.52
N ASP A 85 -6.29 11.13 -13.61
CA ASP A 85 -6.16 12.56 -13.92
C ASP A 85 -4.74 13.13 -13.70
N ASN A 86 -3.80 12.27 -13.30
CA ASN A 86 -2.40 12.63 -13.09
C ASN A 86 -1.50 11.39 -13.15
N LEU A 87 -0.17 11.60 -13.23
CA LEU A 87 0.79 10.51 -13.32
C LEU A 87 0.62 9.45 -12.23
N ALA A 88 0.35 9.86 -10.99
CA ALA A 88 0.19 8.90 -9.89
C ALA A 88 -1.06 8.02 -10.09
N SER A 89 -2.22 8.61 -10.37
CA SER A 89 -3.46 7.85 -10.61
C SER A 89 -3.37 6.97 -11.86
N ASN A 90 -2.77 7.47 -12.94
CA ASN A 90 -2.54 6.69 -14.16
C ASN A 90 -1.64 5.48 -13.89
N THR A 91 -0.55 5.66 -13.12
CA THR A 91 0.36 4.56 -12.74
C THR A 91 -0.37 3.48 -11.93
N LEU A 92 -1.23 3.89 -10.99
CA LEU A 92 -2.02 2.95 -10.19
C LEU A 92 -3.00 2.16 -11.07
N LEU A 93 -3.74 2.83 -11.96
CA LEU A 93 -4.71 2.20 -12.86
C LEU A 93 -4.05 1.30 -13.90
N ALA A 94 -2.84 1.63 -14.36
CA ALA A 94 -2.08 0.82 -15.30
C ALA A 94 -1.43 -0.42 -14.65
N SER A 95 -1.52 -0.56 -13.32
CA SER A 95 -0.86 -1.64 -12.59
C SER A 95 -1.77 -2.85 -12.40
N ASN A 96 -1.20 -4.04 -12.62
CA ASN A 96 -1.81 -5.32 -12.23
C ASN A 96 -1.39 -5.77 -10.82
N LYS A 97 -0.64 -4.94 -10.08
CA LYS A 97 -0.12 -5.26 -8.75
C LYS A 97 -1.09 -4.85 -7.66
N LYS A 98 -1.08 -5.56 -6.56
CA LYS A 98 -1.78 -5.15 -5.34
C LYS A 98 -1.08 -3.92 -4.75
N ILE A 99 -1.83 -2.86 -4.53
CA ILE A 99 -1.33 -1.58 -4.02
C ILE A 99 -1.42 -1.57 -2.50
N LEU A 100 -0.39 -1.02 -1.84
CA LEU A 100 -0.40 -0.74 -0.41
C LEU A 100 -0.83 0.71 -0.17
N PHE A 101 -1.94 0.91 0.51
CA PHE A 101 -2.42 2.23 0.92
C PHE A 101 -2.02 2.50 2.36
N VAL A 102 -1.42 3.67 2.60
CA VAL A 102 -1.07 4.15 3.94
C VAL A 102 -1.94 5.38 4.25
N PRO A 103 -3.14 5.20 4.83
CA PRO A 103 -4.09 6.29 5.02
C PRO A 103 -3.59 7.35 6.00
N ALA A 104 -3.89 8.63 5.67
CA ALA A 104 -3.71 9.76 6.57
C ALA A 104 -4.76 10.82 6.26
N MET A 105 -5.67 11.06 7.21
CA MET A 105 -6.76 12.02 7.07
C MET A 105 -7.37 12.37 8.42
N ASN A 106 -8.27 13.35 8.47
CA ASN A 106 -9.08 13.64 9.64
C ASN A 106 -9.94 12.42 10.02
N SER A 107 -10.25 12.26 11.31
CA SER A 107 -11.00 11.13 11.85
C SER A 107 -12.41 11.02 11.27
N PHE A 108 -13.12 12.15 11.12
CA PHE A 108 -14.44 12.16 10.49
C PHE A 108 -14.39 11.76 9.02
N MET A 109 -13.35 12.20 8.29
CA MET A 109 -13.12 11.74 6.90
C MET A 109 -12.88 10.24 6.85
N TRP A 110 -12.12 9.69 7.79
CA TRP A 110 -11.88 8.25 7.84
C TRP A 110 -13.18 7.48 8.08
N HIS A 111 -13.99 7.87 9.05
CA HIS A 111 -15.25 7.19 9.40
C HIS A 111 -16.42 7.51 8.45
N ASN A 112 -16.26 8.45 7.53
CA ASN A 112 -17.30 8.79 6.59
C ASN A 112 -17.72 7.54 5.78
N LYS A 113 -19.04 7.29 5.71
CA LYS A 113 -19.61 6.09 5.07
C LYS A 113 -19.17 5.91 3.62
N ILE A 114 -19.07 7.02 2.87
CA ILE A 114 -18.64 7.01 1.46
C ILE A 114 -17.15 6.61 1.38
N ASN A 115 -16.31 7.18 2.22
CA ASN A 115 -14.89 6.83 2.27
C ASN A 115 -14.69 5.36 2.67
N GLN A 116 -15.44 4.86 3.67
CA GLN A 116 -15.39 3.46 4.09
C GLN A 116 -15.91 2.50 3.00
N LYS A 117 -16.87 2.92 2.18
CA LYS A 117 -17.29 2.16 0.99
C LYS A 117 -16.13 2.01 -0.01
N ASN A 118 -15.41 3.10 -0.30
CA ASN A 118 -14.25 3.06 -1.19
C ASN A 118 -13.13 2.17 -0.62
N VAL A 119 -12.85 2.27 0.69
CA VAL A 119 -11.86 1.42 1.35
C VAL A 119 -12.23 -0.07 1.25
N ARG A 120 -13.49 -0.42 1.47
CA ARG A 120 -13.97 -1.81 1.33
C ARG A 120 -13.81 -2.29 -0.10
N LEU A 121 -14.30 -1.53 -1.08
CA LEU A 121 -14.17 -1.86 -2.50
C LEU A 121 -12.71 -2.19 -2.88
N LEU A 122 -11.76 -1.38 -2.42
CA LEU A 122 -10.35 -1.61 -2.70
C LEU A 122 -9.79 -2.84 -1.98
N LYS A 123 -10.22 -3.10 -0.73
CA LYS A 123 -9.86 -4.33 0.00
C LYS A 123 -10.40 -5.58 -0.70
N ASP A 124 -11.65 -5.56 -1.11
CA ASP A 124 -12.32 -6.66 -1.82
C ASP A 124 -11.66 -6.92 -3.19
N SER A 125 -11.11 -5.88 -3.81
CA SER A 125 -10.27 -5.98 -5.01
C SER A 125 -8.83 -6.48 -4.71
N GLY A 126 -8.51 -6.82 -3.47
CA GLY A 126 -7.25 -7.41 -3.05
C GLY A 126 -6.14 -6.41 -2.74
N HIS A 127 -6.45 -5.11 -2.65
CA HIS A 127 -5.48 -4.09 -2.20
C HIS A 127 -5.35 -4.08 -0.67
N GLU A 128 -4.23 -3.61 -0.17
CA GLU A 128 -3.92 -3.65 1.27
C GLU A 128 -3.88 -2.25 1.88
N PHE A 129 -4.24 -2.16 3.16
CA PHE A 129 -4.22 -0.92 3.94
C PHE A 129 -3.33 -1.09 5.17
N ILE A 130 -2.41 -0.15 5.38
CA ILE A 130 -1.51 -0.08 6.54
C ILE A 130 -1.96 1.09 7.42
N GLY A 131 -2.60 0.82 8.54
CA GLY A 131 -3.27 1.82 9.37
C GLY A 131 -4.65 2.22 8.82
N PRO A 132 -5.18 3.41 9.16
CA PRO A 132 -4.53 4.42 10.02
C PRO A 132 -4.48 4.02 11.49
N LYS A 133 -3.73 4.78 12.30
CA LYS A 133 -3.63 4.64 13.75
C LYS A 133 -4.40 5.75 14.47
N VAL A 134 -4.72 5.48 15.74
CA VAL A 134 -5.23 6.50 16.66
C VAL A 134 -4.09 7.41 17.11
N GLY A 135 -4.35 8.70 17.23
CA GLY A 135 -3.38 9.67 17.74
C GLY A 135 -3.73 11.11 17.38
N ASN A 136 -2.84 12.03 17.74
CA ASN A 136 -2.99 13.45 17.41
C ASN A 136 -2.92 13.67 15.89
N LEU A 137 -3.93 14.35 15.36
CA LEU A 137 -4.05 14.71 13.95
C LEU A 137 -3.56 16.14 13.71
N LYS A 138 -3.22 16.47 12.46
CA LYS A 138 -2.73 17.82 12.12
C LYS A 138 -3.77 18.93 12.35
N CYS A 139 -5.04 18.60 12.39
CA CYS A 139 -6.13 19.54 12.69
C CYS A 139 -6.29 19.83 14.19
N GLY A 140 -5.44 19.27 15.05
CA GLY A 140 -5.52 19.43 16.51
C GLY A 140 -6.44 18.42 17.21
N GLU A 141 -7.14 17.58 16.46
CA GLU A 141 -8.02 16.54 17.02
C GLU A 141 -7.22 15.27 17.38
N PHE A 142 -7.77 14.49 18.30
CA PHE A 142 -7.29 13.15 18.62
C PHE A 142 -8.29 12.12 18.08
N GLY A 143 -7.79 11.13 17.32
CA GLY A 143 -8.67 10.09 16.77
C GLY A 143 -7.98 9.18 15.78
N LEU A 144 -8.78 8.28 15.18
CA LEU A 144 -8.34 7.36 14.13
C LEU A 144 -8.24 8.10 12.79
N GLY A 145 -7.05 8.20 12.24
CA GLY A 145 -6.78 8.92 10.98
C GLY A 145 -5.31 9.26 10.82
N ARG A 146 -4.51 9.05 11.88
CA ARG A 146 -3.07 9.29 11.86
C ARG A 146 -2.37 8.23 11.01
N ILE A 147 -1.41 8.68 10.19
CA ILE A 147 -0.52 7.79 9.45
C ILE A 147 0.20 6.82 10.42
N ASP A 148 0.34 5.57 10.03
CA ASP A 148 1.04 4.54 10.82
C ASP A 148 2.52 4.93 11.05
N ASN A 149 3.20 4.26 11.97
CA ASN A 149 4.61 4.51 12.22
C ASN A 149 5.46 3.99 11.04
N SER A 150 6.58 4.65 10.81
CA SER A 150 7.44 4.38 9.66
C SER A 150 8.02 2.97 9.69
N LYS A 151 8.35 2.43 10.87
CA LYS A 151 8.89 1.06 11.01
C LYS A 151 7.85 0.02 10.59
N ASN A 152 6.58 0.18 11.01
CA ASN A 152 5.51 -0.74 10.63
C ASN A 152 5.25 -0.70 9.12
N ILE A 153 5.20 0.50 8.53
CA ILE A 153 5.06 0.67 7.08
C ILE A 153 6.19 -0.04 6.34
N VAL A 154 7.44 0.19 6.75
CA VAL A 154 8.62 -0.41 6.13
C VAL A 154 8.61 -1.93 6.27
N ASN A 155 8.33 -2.47 7.46
CA ASN A 155 8.25 -3.91 7.67
C ASN A 155 7.20 -4.56 6.76
N ARG A 156 6.02 -3.94 6.59
CA ARG A 156 4.99 -4.45 5.67
C ARG A 156 5.45 -4.44 4.22
N ILE A 157 6.19 -3.41 3.81
CA ILE A 157 6.78 -3.32 2.46
C ILE A 157 7.84 -4.41 2.27
N LEU A 158 8.77 -4.58 3.21
CA LEU A 158 9.83 -5.59 3.14
C LEU A 158 9.25 -7.00 3.11
N ASN A 159 8.35 -7.33 4.02
CA ASN A 159 7.66 -8.63 4.03
C ASN A 159 6.95 -8.91 2.70
N ARG A 160 6.41 -7.88 2.05
CA ARG A 160 5.77 -8.05 0.74
C ARG A 160 6.79 -8.33 -0.36
N LEU A 161 7.93 -7.64 -0.35
CA LEU A 161 9.03 -7.84 -1.30
C LEU A 161 9.68 -9.21 -1.12
N GLU A 162 9.85 -9.68 0.11
CA GLU A 162 10.40 -11.00 0.44
C GLU A 162 9.46 -12.12 0.02
N ASN A 163 8.15 -11.99 0.30
CA ASN A 163 7.14 -13.02 -0.02
C ASN A 163 6.96 -13.24 -1.53
N VAL A 164 7.35 -12.32 -2.38
CA VAL A 164 7.38 -12.52 -3.85
C VAL A 164 8.36 -13.64 -4.23
N ASN A 165 9.37 -13.93 -3.41
CA ASN A 165 10.43 -14.88 -3.73
C ASN A 165 10.51 -16.11 -2.81
N LEU A 166 9.92 -16.08 -1.61
CA LEU A 166 10.06 -17.14 -0.59
C LEU A 166 9.58 -18.51 -1.06
N LEU A 167 8.54 -18.58 -1.87
CA LEU A 167 7.97 -19.82 -2.40
C LEU A 167 8.22 -20.02 -3.89
N LYS A 168 9.02 -19.17 -4.54
CA LYS A 168 9.38 -19.34 -5.94
C LYS A 168 10.13 -20.65 -6.12
N ASN A 169 9.60 -21.53 -6.98
CA ASN A 169 10.12 -22.88 -7.24
C ASN A 169 10.01 -23.86 -6.05
N LYS A 170 9.20 -23.58 -5.03
CA LYS A 170 8.88 -24.52 -3.96
C LYS A 170 7.53 -25.18 -4.21
N LYS A 171 7.48 -26.50 -4.02
CA LYS A 171 6.22 -27.24 -3.98
C LYS A 171 5.81 -27.36 -2.52
N CYS A 172 4.58 -26.98 -2.20
CA CYS A 172 4.03 -27.12 -0.84
C CYS A 172 2.81 -28.03 -0.91
N LEU A 173 2.80 -29.04 -0.08
CA LEU A 173 1.62 -29.87 0.16
C LEU A 173 1.08 -29.49 1.53
N VAL A 174 -0.18 -29.05 1.56
CA VAL A 174 -0.88 -28.76 2.81
C VAL A 174 -2.00 -29.78 2.94
N THR A 175 -1.97 -30.54 4.02
CA THR A 175 -3.08 -31.44 4.40
C THR A 175 -3.90 -30.73 5.47
N ALA A 176 -5.20 -30.74 5.34
CA ALA A 176 -6.13 -30.16 6.30
C ALA A 176 -7.35 -31.08 6.43
N GLY A 177 -7.85 -31.18 7.65
CA GLY A 177 -9.03 -31.96 7.98
C GLY A 177 -8.85 -32.88 9.18
N PRO A 178 -9.96 -33.26 9.83
CA PRO A 178 -9.91 -34.21 10.95
C PRO A 178 -9.50 -35.60 10.45
N THR A 179 -8.72 -36.28 11.25
CA THR A 179 -8.46 -37.69 11.06
C THR A 179 -9.66 -38.49 11.57
N ILE A 180 -10.19 -39.39 10.76
CA ILE A 180 -11.30 -40.25 11.11
C ILE A 180 -10.78 -41.69 11.18
N GLU A 181 -11.00 -42.34 12.29
CA GLU A 181 -10.69 -43.78 12.49
C GLU A 181 -11.98 -44.52 12.77
N MET A 182 -12.33 -45.45 11.90
CA MET A 182 -13.57 -46.23 12.02
C MET A 182 -13.43 -47.29 13.10
N ILE A 183 -14.33 -47.32 14.07
CA ILE A 183 -14.44 -48.37 15.09
C ILE A 183 -15.27 -49.54 14.53
N ASP A 184 -16.37 -49.21 13.86
CA ASP A 184 -17.27 -50.13 13.19
C ASP A 184 -17.97 -49.39 12.01
N PRO A 185 -18.85 -50.03 11.23
CA PRO A 185 -19.51 -49.38 10.10
C PRO A 185 -20.34 -48.13 10.45
N VAL A 186 -20.60 -47.87 11.73
CA VAL A 186 -21.47 -46.76 12.18
C VAL A 186 -20.68 -45.76 13.06
N ARG A 187 -19.72 -46.21 13.84
CA ARG A 187 -19.02 -45.41 14.85
C ARG A 187 -17.58 -45.12 14.42
N PHE A 188 -17.12 -43.94 14.70
CA PHE A 188 -15.75 -43.50 14.41
C PHE A 188 -15.20 -42.59 15.50
N ILE A 189 -13.89 -42.53 15.61
CA ILE A 189 -13.16 -41.56 16.41
C ILE A 189 -12.64 -40.49 15.47
N SER A 190 -12.83 -39.25 15.82
CA SER A 190 -12.31 -38.10 15.06
C SER A 190 -11.81 -36.99 15.98
N ASN A 191 -10.79 -36.27 15.53
CA ASN A 191 -10.32 -35.05 16.20
C ASN A 191 -11.18 -33.85 15.80
N GLN A 192 -11.49 -33.02 16.77
CA GLN A 192 -12.06 -31.71 16.48
C GLN A 192 -10.95 -30.84 15.90
N SER A 193 -10.95 -30.62 14.58
CA SER A 193 -10.04 -29.65 13.97
C SER A 193 -10.72 -28.32 13.85
N SER A 194 -10.05 -27.26 14.31
CA SER A 194 -10.47 -25.87 14.14
C SER A 194 -10.30 -25.40 12.70
#